data_885b96e4ce7543e209120d61391554a3
#
_entry.id   885b96e4ce7543e209120d61391554a3
#
_cell.length_a   1.000
_cell.length_b   1.000
_cell.length_c   1.000
_cell.angle_alpha   90.00
_cell.angle_beta   90.00
_cell.angle_gamma   90.00
#
_symmetry.space_group_name_H-M   'P 1'
#
loop_
_entity.id
_entity.type
_entity.pdbx_description
1 polymer ?
#
loop_
_entity_poly.entity_id
_entity_poly.type
_entity_poly.pdbx_seq_one_letter_code
_entity_poly.pdbx_strand_id
1 'polypeptide(L)'
;MKSMHKFICAIFILFFSFQLNAQELNCRVQVNSQKIQGTNRQKFTNMRTTIHEFINNTRWTNDVYSPEERIECNMIINLTSQIGTDGYKGSITIKSSRPIYRTSYNSSILNIVDSDVRFDFIENQTLEFNEHNHTSNLISILSYYAYVIIGMDYDTFSPLSGEQYFLKAQKIIDNAQSDQKATGWKPYEGTFNRYWLIENLLHNDYKPLRNAMYSYHRE
;
A
#
# COMPACT_ATOMS: atom_id res chain seq x y z
N MET A 1 27.90 -4.70 -45.17
CA MET A 1 28.22 -4.40 -43.76
C MET A 1 27.44 -3.23 -43.17
N LYS A 2 27.35 -2.04 -43.78
CA LYS A 2 26.62 -0.89 -43.23
C LYS A 2 25.10 -1.11 -43.01
N SER A 3 24.43 -1.97 -43.80
CA SER A 3 23.01 -2.28 -43.68
C SER A 3 22.73 -3.21 -42.48
N MET A 4 23.61 -4.16 -42.22
CA MET A 4 23.49 -5.14 -41.12
C MET A 4 23.63 -4.45 -39.75
N HIS A 5 24.52 -3.45 -39.63
CA HIS A 5 24.65 -2.66 -38.36
C HIS A 5 23.41 -1.83 -38.06
N LYS A 6 22.77 -1.27 -39.08
CA LYS A 6 21.50 -0.53 -38.90
C LYS A 6 20.37 -1.44 -38.45
N PHE A 7 20.33 -2.67 -38.95
CA PHE A 7 19.31 -3.66 -38.56
C PHE A 7 19.53 -4.17 -37.14
N ILE A 8 20.79 -4.38 -36.70
CA ILE A 8 21.15 -4.76 -35.33
C ILE A 8 20.82 -3.62 -34.35
N CYS A 9 21.13 -2.35 -34.69
CA CYS A 9 20.77 -1.21 -33.89
C CYS A 9 19.23 -1.03 -33.74
N ALA A 10 18.48 -1.26 -34.81
CA ALA A 10 17.03 -1.19 -34.79
C ALA A 10 16.41 -2.28 -33.88
N ILE A 11 16.94 -3.50 -33.91
CA ILE A 11 16.52 -4.58 -33.02
C ILE A 11 16.88 -4.26 -31.56
N PHE A 12 18.05 -3.69 -31.30
CA PHE A 12 18.48 -3.30 -29.95
C PHE A 12 17.59 -2.18 -29.36
N ILE A 13 17.17 -1.22 -30.19
CA ILE A 13 16.24 -0.15 -29.78
C ILE A 13 14.85 -0.70 -29.50
N LEU A 14 14.38 -1.69 -30.25
CA LEU A 14 13.10 -2.37 -29.98
C LEU A 14 13.10 -3.15 -28.66
N PHE A 15 14.21 -3.76 -28.29
CA PHE A 15 14.33 -4.48 -27.00
C PHE A 15 14.41 -3.56 -25.78
N PHE A 16 14.81 -2.31 -25.92
CA PHE A 16 14.91 -1.34 -24.83
C PHE A 16 13.58 -0.65 -24.50
N SER A 17 12.54 -0.82 -25.34
CA SER A 17 11.26 -0.11 -25.19
C SER A 17 10.26 -0.77 -24.24
N PHE A 18 10.57 -1.91 -23.62
CA PHE A 18 9.64 -2.64 -22.74
C PHE A 18 10.00 -2.55 -21.25
N GLN A 19 10.33 -1.37 -20.77
CA GLN A 19 10.26 -1.10 -19.34
C GLN A 19 8.84 -0.56 -19.01
N LEU A 20 7.82 -1.40 -19.20
CA LEU A 20 6.50 -1.14 -18.64
C LEU A 20 6.62 -1.34 -17.12
N ASN A 21 6.85 -0.25 -16.41
CA ASN A 21 6.68 -0.22 -14.96
C ASN A 21 5.19 -0.44 -14.68
N ALA A 22 4.83 -1.66 -14.38
CA ALA A 22 3.51 -2.00 -13.88
C ALA A 22 3.42 -1.46 -12.45
N GLN A 23 2.89 -0.26 -12.30
CA GLN A 23 2.59 0.37 -11.02
C GLN A 23 1.08 0.29 -10.82
N GLU A 24 0.66 -0.46 -9.81
CA GLU A 24 -0.75 -0.70 -9.55
C GLU A 24 -1.41 0.47 -8.82
N LEU A 25 -0.65 1.15 -7.96
CA LEU A 25 -1.15 2.22 -7.11
C LEU A 25 -0.79 3.61 -7.65
N ASN A 26 -1.72 4.54 -7.52
CA ASN A 26 -1.52 5.98 -7.66
C ASN A 26 -1.87 6.65 -6.32
N CYS A 27 -0.98 6.47 -5.33
CA CYS A 27 -1.21 6.87 -3.96
C CYS A 27 -0.62 8.26 -3.68
N ARG A 28 -1.47 9.20 -3.23
CA ARG A 28 -1.02 10.48 -2.68
C ARG A 28 -0.64 10.30 -1.22
N VAL A 29 0.59 10.65 -0.89
CA VAL A 29 1.11 10.56 0.48
C VAL A 29 1.25 11.94 1.09
N GLN A 30 0.74 12.10 2.31
CA GLN A 30 0.91 13.30 3.14
C GLN A 30 1.46 12.92 4.50
N VAL A 31 2.40 13.72 5.03
CA VAL A 31 2.95 13.56 6.37
C VAL A 31 2.73 14.85 7.15
N ASN A 32 1.89 14.79 8.17
CA ASN A 32 1.59 15.91 9.06
C ASN A 32 2.44 15.78 10.33
N SER A 33 3.34 16.73 10.54
CA SER A 33 4.24 16.77 11.68
C SER A 33 4.01 17.98 12.61
N GLN A 34 2.83 18.61 12.56
CA GLN A 34 2.53 19.83 13.31
C GLN A 34 2.65 19.67 14.84
N LYS A 35 2.46 18.47 15.35
CA LYS A 35 2.58 18.16 16.79
C LYS A 35 4.02 17.86 17.24
N ILE A 36 4.96 17.77 16.31
CA ILE A 36 6.38 17.49 16.61
C ILE A 36 7.12 18.81 16.73
N GLN A 37 7.67 19.09 17.93
CA GLN A 37 8.38 20.34 18.21
C GLN A 37 9.87 20.28 17.75
N GLY A 38 10.42 21.44 17.36
CA GLY A 38 11.86 21.64 17.14
C GLY A 38 12.47 20.88 15.95
N THR A 39 11.69 20.55 14.96
CA THR A 39 12.07 19.59 13.93
C THR A 39 12.58 20.21 12.63
N ASN A 40 13.50 19.53 12.03
CA ASN A 40 13.93 19.77 10.65
C ASN A 40 12.79 19.39 9.68
N ARG A 41 12.09 20.38 9.13
CA ARG A 41 11.00 20.18 8.15
C ARG A 41 11.44 19.34 6.95
N GLN A 42 12.71 19.42 6.58
CA GLN A 42 13.28 18.66 5.47
C GLN A 42 13.15 17.14 5.70
N LYS A 43 13.35 16.66 6.94
CA LYS A 43 13.21 15.25 7.29
C LYS A 43 11.80 14.70 6.97
N PHE A 44 10.75 15.49 7.25
CA PHE A 44 9.36 15.07 6.94
C PHE A 44 9.03 15.17 5.45
N THR A 45 9.66 16.10 4.74
CA THR A 45 9.58 16.15 3.27
C THR A 45 10.23 14.92 2.67
N ASN A 46 11.41 14.53 3.15
CA ASN A 46 12.10 13.32 2.72
C ASN A 46 11.29 12.07 3.06
N MET A 47 10.75 11.96 4.29
CA MET A 47 9.87 10.88 4.70
C MET A 47 8.67 10.73 3.74
N ARG A 48 7.98 11.83 3.44
CA ARG A 48 6.85 11.83 2.49
C ARG A 48 7.28 11.32 1.10
N THR A 49 8.40 11.81 0.58
CA THR A 49 8.91 11.42 -0.73
C THR A 49 9.29 9.94 -0.77
N THR A 50 10.04 9.47 0.22
CA THR A 50 10.46 8.06 0.31
C THR A 50 9.26 7.12 0.41
N ILE A 51 8.24 7.46 1.22
CA ILE A 51 7.02 6.65 1.34
C ILE A 51 6.22 6.69 0.03
N HIS A 52 6.11 7.85 -0.61
CA HIS A 52 5.43 7.99 -1.90
C HIS A 52 6.10 7.13 -2.98
N GLU A 53 7.42 7.18 -3.09
CA GLU A 53 8.19 6.38 -4.04
C GLU A 53 8.04 4.89 -3.74
N PHE A 54 8.13 4.48 -2.49
CA PHE A 54 7.95 3.09 -2.09
C PHE A 54 6.59 2.53 -2.50
N ILE A 55 5.50 3.22 -2.15
CA ILE A 55 4.14 2.76 -2.43
C ILE A 55 3.85 2.68 -3.93
N ASN A 56 4.28 3.70 -4.69
CA ASN A 56 3.93 3.84 -6.10
C ASN A 56 4.90 3.13 -7.04
N ASN A 57 6.14 2.87 -6.63
CA ASN A 57 7.15 2.25 -7.50
C ASN A 57 7.37 0.76 -7.18
N THR A 58 6.91 0.26 -6.03
CA THR A 58 6.95 -1.17 -5.74
C THR A 58 5.94 -1.91 -6.61
N ARG A 59 6.35 -3.01 -7.21
CA ARG A 59 5.48 -3.92 -7.94
C ARG A 59 4.78 -4.85 -6.95
N TRP A 60 3.47 -4.68 -6.78
CA TRP A 60 2.67 -5.43 -5.82
C TRP A 60 2.04 -6.68 -6.41
N THR A 61 1.81 -6.68 -7.74
CA THR A 61 1.18 -7.79 -8.46
C THR A 61 1.99 -8.22 -9.69
N ASN A 62 1.55 -9.27 -10.36
CA ASN A 62 2.11 -9.66 -11.65
C ASN A 62 1.33 -9.08 -12.83
N ASP A 63 0.24 -8.37 -12.55
CA ASP A 63 -0.61 -7.78 -13.57
C ASP A 63 0.00 -6.49 -14.13
N VAL A 64 -0.44 -6.11 -15.31
CA VAL A 64 0.01 -4.89 -15.98
C VAL A 64 -1.15 -3.90 -15.98
N TYR A 65 -0.93 -2.76 -15.34
CA TYR A 65 -1.91 -1.68 -15.26
C TYR A 65 -1.56 -0.58 -16.27
N SER A 66 -2.55 -0.11 -17.02
CA SER A 66 -2.41 1.16 -17.73
C SER A 66 -2.45 2.32 -16.73
N PRO A 67 -1.94 3.51 -17.08
CA PRO A 67 -1.99 4.66 -16.19
C PRO A 67 -3.40 5.02 -15.67
N GLU A 68 -4.42 4.80 -16.49
CA GLU A 68 -5.83 5.07 -16.19
C GLU A 68 -6.47 4.00 -15.29
N GLU A 69 -5.88 2.80 -15.24
CA GLU A 69 -6.37 1.69 -14.41
C GLU A 69 -5.80 1.68 -13.02
N ARG A 70 -4.79 2.50 -12.75
CA ARG A 70 -4.16 2.57 -11.43
C ARG A 70 -5.16 2.90 -10.34
N ILE A 71 -5.02 2.22 -9.22
CA ILE A 71 -5.90 2.38 -8.07
C ILE A 71 -5.59 3.69 -7.37
N GLU A 72 -6.54 4.62 -7.40
CA GLU A 72 -6.39 5.89 -6.70
C GLU A 72 -6.52 5.72 -5.20
N CYS A 73 -5.52 6.16 -4.45
CA CYS A 73 -5.53 6.15 -3.01
C CYS A 73 -4.87 7.38 -2.38
N ASN A 74 -5.24 7.64 -1.13
CA ASN A 74 -4.65 8.68 -0.31
C ASN A 74 -4.20 8.07 1.01
N MET A 75 -2.97 8.38 1.42
CA MET A 75 -2.40 7.97 2.69
C MET A 75 -1.95 9.21 3.46
N ILE A 76 -2.56 9.46 4.61
CA ILE A 76 -2.27 10.62 5.46
C ILE A 76 -1.69 10.12 6.78
N ILE A 77 -0.42 10.39 7.00
CA ILE A 77 0.32 10.03 8.22
C ILE A 77 0.33 11.25 9.15
N ASN A 78 -0.33 11.12 10.29
CA ASN A 78 -0.38 12.18 11.30
C ASN A 78 0.55 11.80 12.45
N LEU A 79 1.72 12.41 12.52
CA LEU A 79 2.69 12.18 13.59
C LEU A 79 2.24 12.91 14.86
N THR A 80 2.18 12.19 15.98
CA THR A 80 1.76 12.71 17.28
C THR A 80 2.91 12.93 18.25
N SER A 81 3.95 12.09 18.17
CA SER A 81 5.15 12.20 18.98
C SER A 81 6.36 11.59 18.31
N GLN A 82 7.54 12.08 18.65
CA GLN A 82 8.84 11.53 18.28
C GLN A 82 9.43 10.77 19.46
N ILE A 83 10.06 9.63 19.19
CA ILE A 83 10.72 8.76 20.16
C ILE A 83 12.20 8.65 19.78
N GLY A 84 13.06 9.24 20.57
CA GLY A 84 14.48 9.32 20.21
C GLY A 84 14.69 10.11 18.92
N THR A 85 15.67 9.72 18.11
CA THR A 85 16.06 10.44 16.89
C THR A 85 15.18 10.10 15.70
N ASP A 86 14.81 8.83 15.54
CA ASP A 86 14.24 8.29 14.31
C ASP A 86 12.88 7.61 14.51
N GLY A 87 12.46 7.40 15.76
CA GLY A 87 11.18 6.77 16.10
C GLY A 87 10.02 7.77 16.09
N TYR A 88 8.87 7.34 15.58
CA TYR A 88 7.64 8.14 15.51
C TYR A 88 6.43 7.34 15.94
N LYS A 89 5.49 8.03 16.58
CA LYS A 89 4.12 7.54 16.81
C LYS A 89 3.12 8.43 16.11
N GLY A 90 1.99 7.83 15.73
CA GLY A 90 0.92 8.57 15.09
C GLY A 90 -0.23 7.71 14.65
N SER A 91 -0.96 8.19 13.66
CA SER A 91 -2.02 7.48 12.98
C SER A 91 -1.85 7.55 11.47
N ILE A 92 -2.38 6.58 10.76
CA ILE A 92 -2.45 6.59 9.30
C ILE A 92 -3.91 6.52 8.89
N THR A 93 -4.36 7.47 8.06
CA THR A 93 -5.65 7.42 7.38
C THR A 93 -5.43 6.94 5.96
N ILE A 94 -6.11 5.88 5.56
CA ILE A 94 -6.06 5.30 4.23
C ILE A 94 -7.43 5.43 3.58
N LYS A 95 -7.46 5.98 2.37
CA LYS A 95 -8.67 6.08 1.54
C LYS A 95 -8.35 5.60 0.15
N SER A 96 -9.20 4.76 -0.41
CA SER A 96 -9.18 4.45 -1.84
C SER A 96 -10.58 4.53 -2.42
N SER A 97 -10.66 4.82 -3.71
CA SER A 97 -11.91 4.99 -4.44
C SER A 97 -11.79 4.41 -5.84
N ARG A 98 -12.92 4.02 -6.39
CA ARG A 98 -13.02 3.47 -7.74
C ARG A 98 -14.23 4.04 -8.46
N PRO A 99 -14.14 4.28 -9.79
CA PRO A 99 -15.30 4.58 -10.61
C PRO A 99 -16.31 3.42 -10.60
N ILE A 100 -17.60 3.74 -10.53
CA ILE A 100 -18.68 2.78 -10.69
C ILE A 100 -19.00 2.65 -12.17
N TYR A 101 -19.21 1.42 -12.63
CA TYR A 101 -19.51 1.13 -14.03
C TYR A 101 -20.71 1.94 -14.54
N ARG A 102 -20.58 2.52 -15.72
CA ARG A 102 -21.58 3.41 -16.37
C ARG A 102 -22.00 4.64 -15.58
N THR A 103 -21.19 5.11 -14.64
CA THR A 103 -21.44 6.35 -13.91
C THR A 103 -20.29 7.33 -14.06
N SER A 104 -20.49 8.58 -13.64
CA SER A 104 -19.47 9.64 -13.66
C SER A 104 -18.87 9.93 -12.29
N TYR A 105 -19.17 9.13 -11.26
CA TYR A 105 -18.68 9.35 -9.91
C TYR A 105 -17.85 8.17 -9.38
N ASN A 106 -16.98 8.46 -8.40
CA ASN A 106 -16.16 7.48 -7.71
C ASN A 106 -16.81 7.09 -6.37
N SER A 107 -16.84 5.80 -6.11
CA SER A 107 -17.22 5.26 -4.81
C SER A 107 -16.00 5.01 -3.93
N SER A 108 -16.12 5.28 -2.63
CA SER A 108 -15.10 4.93 -1.66
C SER A 108 -15.16 3.42 -1.39
N ILE A 109 -14.07 2.71 -1.71
CA ILE A 109 -13.95 1.26 -1.44
C ILE A 109 -13.23 0.98 -0.11
N LEU A 110 -12.40 1.93 0.36
CA LEU A 110 -11.70 1.83 1.63
C LEU A 110 -11.63 3.22 2.28
N ASN A 111 -11.94 3.29 3.58
CA ASN A 111 -11.75 4.49 4.39
C ASN A 111 -11.47 4.06 5.84
N ILE A 112 -10.19 3.93 6.19
CA ILE A 112 -9.75 3.41 7.48
C ILE A 112 -8.82 4.39 8.17
N VAL A 113 -8.92 4.44 9.49
CA VAL A 113 -7.97 5.13 10.37
C VAL A 113 -7.31 4.09 11.26
N ASP A 114 -6.01 3.88 11.07
CA ASP A 114 -5.16 3.13 11.97
C ASP A 114 -4.57 4.11 13.00
N SER A 115 -5.02 4.03 14.23
CA SER A 115 -4.75 5.03 15.27
C SER A 115 -3.50 4.73 16.11
N ASP A 116 -2.96 3.51 16.02
CA ASP A 116 -1.79 3.10 16.82
C ASP A 116 -0.64 2.64 15.91
N VAL A 117 0.01 3.63 15.30
CA VAL A 117 1.13 3.40 14.41
C VAL A 117 2.41 3.87 15.08
N ARG A 118 3.37 2.96 15.18
CA ARG A 118 4.73 3.24 15.64
C ARG A 118 5.73 2.71 14.62
N PHE A 119 6.69 3.54 14.20
CA PHE A 119 7.73 3.15 13.26
C PHE A 119 8.98 4.00 13.43
N ASP A 120 10.09 3.48 12.93
CA ASP A 120 11.35 4.21 12.78
C ASP A 120 11.51 4.66 11.32
N PHE A 121 12.01 5.88 11.12
CA PHE A 121 12.38 6.42 9.81
C PHE A 121 13.79 7.00 9.85
N ILE A 122 14.71 6.35 9.12
CA ILE A 122 16.10 6.77 8.96
C ILE A 122 16.22 7.46 7.60
N GLU A 123 16.74 8.70 7.57
CA GLU A 123 16.91 9.43 6.32
C GLU A 123 17.91 8.70 5.40
N ASN A 124 17.67 8.78 4.10
CA ASN A 124 18.47 8.15 3.04
C ASN A 124 18.49 6.61 3.07
N GLN A 125 17.64 5.97 3.86
CA GLN A 125 17.44 4.54 3.80
C GLN A 125 16.43 4.20 2.70
N THR A 126 16.80 3.30 1.79
CA THR A 126 15.88 2.76 0.79
C THR A 126 14.89 1.82 1.47
N LEU A 127 13.61 1.99 1.18
CA LEU A 127 12.56 1.07 1.62
C LEU A 127 12.45 -0.06 0.59
N GLU A 128 12.66 -1.31 1.02
CA GLU A 128 12.54 -2.50 0.17
C GLU A 128 11.62 -3.52 0.84
N PHE A 129 10.58 -3.93 0.11
CA PHE A 129 9.63 -4.93 0.59
C PHE A 129 10.18 -6.33 0.38
N ASN A 130 10.09 -7.16 1.42
CA ASN A 130 10.36 -8.58 1.36
C ASN A 130 9.16 -9.36 1.93
N GLU A 131 8.56 -10.21 1.10
CA GLU A 131 7.35 -10.97 1.48
C GLU A 131 7.60 -11.97 2.61
N HIS A 132 8.84 -12.40 2.79
CA HIS A 132 9.19 -13.46 3.75
C HIS A 132 9.67 -12.95 5.10
N ASN A 133 10.03 -11.66 5.20
CA ASN A 133 10.66 -11.12 6.40
C ASN A 133 10.05 -9.77 6.81
N HIS A 134 9.91 -9.58 8.12
CA HIS A 134 9.65 -8.28 8.71
C HIS A 134 10.96 -7.47 8.76
N THR A 135 11.14 -6.53 7.82
CA THR A 135 12.35 -5.70 7.74
C THR A 135 12.27 -4.48 8.66
N SER A 136 11.13 -3.79 8.65
CA SER A 136 10.82 -2.69 9.57
C SER A 136 9.31 -2.51 9.68
N ASN A 137 8.87 -1.92 10.80
CA ASN A 137 7.43 -1.71 11.00
C ASN A 137 6.83 -0.75 9.96
N LEU A 138 7.58 0.26 9.52
CA LEU A 138 7.14 1.16 8.45
C LEU A 138 6.86 0.40 7.16
N ILE A 139 7.81 -0.42 6.69
CA ILE A 139 7.66 -1.22 5.47
C ILE A 139 6.47 -2.16 5.59
N SER A 140 6.34 -2.87 6.73
CA SER A 140 5.22 -3.79 6.94
C SER A 140 3.87 -3.08 6.94
N ILE A 141 3.73 -1.91 7.56
CA ILE A 141 2.48 -1.14 7.55
C ILE A 141 2.13 -0.69 6.13
N LEU A 142 3.10 -0.14 5.40
CA LEU A 142 2.87 0.35 4.04
C LEU A 142 2.49 -0.80 3.09
N SER A 143 3.21 -1.91 3.14
CA SER A 143 2.96 -3.09 2.30
C SER A 143 1.64 -3.77 2.64
N TYR A 144 1.30 -3.85 3.93
CA TYR A 144 0.01 -4.35 4.40
C TYR A 144 -1.15 -3.56 3.79
N TYR A 145 -1.11 -2.22 3.88
CA TYR A 145 -2.18 -1.40 3.30
C TYR A 145 -2.18 -1.39 1.78
N ALA A 146 -1.02 -1.53 1.12
CA ALA A 146 -0.98 -1.74 -0.32
C ALA A 146 -1.77 -2.98 -0.73
N TYR A 147 -1.56 -4.12 -0.06
CA TYR A 147 -2.32 -5.34 -0.35
C TYR A 147 -3.79 -5.26 0.04
N VAL A 148 -4.13 -4.56 1.13
CA VAL A 148 -5.54 -4.32 1.49
C VAL A 148 -6.25 -3.50 0.42
N ILE A 149 -5.63 -2.41 -0.06
CA ILE A 149 -6.18 -1.56 -1.13
C ILE A 149 -6.40 -2.38 -2.41
N ILE A 150 -5.37 -3.12 -2.84
CA ILE A 150 -5.43 -3.95 -4.05
C ILE A 150 -6.51 -5.03 -3.89
N GLY A 151 -6.54 -5.74 -2.77
CA GLY A 151 -7.55 -6.78 -2.53
C GLY A 151 -8.98 -6.25 -2.56
N MET A 152 -9.22 -5.09 -1.94
CA MET A 152 -10.53 -4.43 -1.98
C MET A 152 -10.90 -4.00 -3.40
N ASP A 153 -9.94 -3.49 -4.19
CA ASP A 153 -10.16 -3.12 -5.58
C ASP A 153 -10.52 -4.34 -6.44
N TYR A 154 -9.80 -5.45 -6.28
CA TYR A 154 -10.10 -6.69 -6.99
C TYR A 154 -11.49 -7.25 -6.67
N ASP A 155 -11.95 -7.17 -5.41
CA ASP A 155 -13.30 -7.57 -5.02
C ASP A 155 -14.40 -6.72 -5.69
N THR A 156 -14.08 -5.50 -6.12
CA THR A 156 -15.03 -4.70 -6.93
C THR A 156 -15.08 -5.13 -8.40
N PHE A 157 -14.09 -5.89 -8.85
CA PHE A 157 -13.94 -6.31 -10.24
C PHE A 157 -14.52 -7.71 -10.50
N SER A 158 -14.28 -8.62 -9.57
CA SER A 158 -14.76 -10.01 -9.63
C SER A 158 -15.03 -10.54 -8.22
N PRO A 159 -16.06 -11.38 -8.02
CA PRO A 159 -16.41 -11.90 -6.70
C PRO A 159 -15.23 -12.57 -6.01
N LEU A 160 -14.90 -12.11 -4.80
CA LEU A 160 -13.85 -12.65 -3.93
C LEU A 160 -12.44 -12.70 -4.54
N SER A 161 -12.18 -11.98 -5.64
CA SER A 161 -10.89 -12.04 -6.35
C SER A 161 -9.75 -11.37 -5.57
N GLY A 162 -10.05 -10.56 -4.56
CA GLY A 162 -9.08 -9.96 -3.65
C GLY A 162 -8.45 -10.92 -2.64
N GLU A 163 -8.95 -12.16 -2.50
CA GLU A 163 -8.54 -13.11 -1.46
C GLU A 163 -7.03 -13.36 -1.46
N GLN A 164 -6.42 -13.53 -2.61
CA GLN A 164 -4.97 -13.74 -2.74
C GLN A 164 -4.13 -12.58 -2.14
N TYR A 165 -4.63 -11.35 -2.22
CA TYR A 165 -3.94 -10.17 -1.67
C TYR A 165 -4.18 -10.04 -0.17
N PHE A 166 -5.36 -10.40 0.32
CA PHE A 166 -5.61 -10.48 1.77
C PHE A 166 -4.76 -11.56 2.43
N LEU A 167 -4.52 -12.69 1.77
CA LEU A 167 -3.58 -13.71 2.26
C LEU A 167 -2.12 -13.20 2.31
N LYS A 168 -1.71 -12.36 1.36
CA LYS A 168 -0.40 -11.68 1.44
C LYS A 168 -0.34 -10.68 2.59
N ALA A 169 -1.41 -9.93 2.83
CA ALA A 169 -1.51 -9.04 4.00
C ALA A 169 -1.47 -9.83 5.32
N GLN A 170 -2.12 -11.00 5.39
CA GLN A 170 -2.04 -11.90 6.54
C GLN A 170 -0.62 -12.37 6.80
N LYS A 171 0.11 -12.75 5.75
CA LYS A 171 1.52 -13.16 5.89
C LYS A 171 2.41 -12.03 6.45
N ILE A 172 2.14 -10.76 6.08
CA ILE A 172 2.84 -9.62 6.68
C ILE A 172 2.53 -9.52 8.18
N ILE A 173 1.27 -9.76 8.60
CA ILE A 173 0.88 -9.79 10.00
C ILE A 173 1.69 -10.87 10.74
N ASP A 174 1.73 -12.09 10.21
CA ASP A 174 2.44 -13.22 10.82
C ASP A 174 3.92 -12.93 11.00
N ASN A 175 4.56 -12.33 10.00
CA ASN A 175 5.96 -11.93 10.08
C ASN A 175 6.19 -10.80 11.12
N ALA A 176 5.27 -9.84 11.24
CA ALA A 176 5.42 -8.68 12.11
C ALA A 176 5.09 -8.97 13.58
N GLN A 177 4.38 -10.06 13.89
CA GLN A 177 4.05 -10.44 15.28
C GLN A 177 5.27 -10.71 16.16
N SER A 178 6.41 -11.05 15.58
CA SER A 178 7.66 -11.28 16.30
C SER A 178 8.30 -9.99 16.84
N ASP A 179 7.98 -8.83 16.26
CA ASP A 179 8.49 -7.54 16.74
C ASP A 179 7.70 -7.06 17.96
N GLN A 180 8.39 -7.02 19.12
CA GLN A 180 7.80 -6.56 20.37
C GLN A 180 7.54 -5.04 20.42
N LYS A 181 8.19 -4.28 19.56
CA LYS A 181 8.03 -2.82 19.48
C LYS A 181 6.90 -2.39 18.55
N ALA A 182 6.48 -3.28 17.65
CA ALA A 182 5.42 -3.03 16.69
C ALA A 182 4.05 -3.36 17.31
N THR A 183 3.11 -2.43 17.23
CA THR A 183 1.74 -2.58 17.75
C THR A 183 0.75 -2.75 16.60
N GLY A 184 -0.45 -3.30 16.91
CA GLY A 184 -1.55 -3.47 15.95
C GLY A 184 -1.48 -4.74 15.09
N TRP A 185 -0.55 -5.66 15.38
CA TRP A 185 -0.37 -6.92 14.65
C TRP A 185 -0.91 -8.15 15.36
N LYS A 186 -1.28 -8.02 16.65
CA LYS A 186 -1.67 -9.16 17.49
C LYS A 186 -3.13 -9.08 17.90
N PRO A 187 -3.84 -10.21 18.03
CA PRO A 187 -5.28 -10.23 18.34
C PRO A 187 -5.63 -9.61 19.70
N TYR A 188 -4.71 -9.63 20.66
CA TYR A 188 -4.94 -9.11 22.02
C TYR A 188 -4.58 -7.62 22.19
N GLU A 189 -4.09 -6.95 21.15
CA GLU A 189 -3.75 -5.52 21.18
C GLU A 189 -4.94 -4.59 20.93
N GLY A 190 -6.15 -5.15 20.83
CA GLY A 190 -7.41 -4.42 20.61
C GLY A 190 -8.27 -5.09 19.56
N THR A 191 -9.51 -4.61 19.41
CA THR A 191 -10.49 -5.16 18.46
C THR A 191 -10.50 -4.43 17.12
N PHE A 192 -9.87 -3.25 17.03
CA PHE A 192 -9.78 -2.43 15.82
C PHE A 192 -8.33 -2.25 15.41
N ASN A 193 -7.71 -3.32 14.89
CA ASN A 193 -6.33 -3.32 14.46
C ASN A 193 -6.16 -4.06 13.13
N ARG A 194 -4.92 -4.09 12.61
CA ARG A 194 -4.58 -4.72 11.33
C ARG A 194 -4.86 -6.22 11.33
N TYR A 195 -4.64 -6.90 12.47
CA TYR A 195 -4.95 -8.33 12.61
C TYR A 195 -6.44 -8.60 12.35
N TRP A 196 -7.33 -7.93 13.07
CA TRP A 196 -8.77 -8.19 12.95
C TRP A 196 -9.36 -7.74 11.62
N LEU A 197 -8.76 -6.73 10.97
CA LEU A 197 -9.22 -6.31 9.65
C LEU A 197 -9.06 -7.46 8.64
N ILE A 198 -7.91 -8.10 8.59
CA ILE A 198 -7.67 -9.21 7.64
C ILE A 198 -8.41 -10.47 8.05
N GLU A 199 -8.44 -10.80 9.35
CA GLU A 199 -9.20 -11.93 9.86
C GLU A 199 -10.67 -11.85 9.41
N ASN A 200 -11.29 -10.67 9.55
CA ASN A 200 -12.66 -10.45 9.11
C ASN A 200 -12.80 -10.52 7.58
N LEU A 201 -11.88 -9.92 6.81
CA LEU A 201 -11.95 -9.97 5.34
C LEU A 201 -11.83 -11.39 4.78
N LEU A 202 -11.10 -12.28 5.44
CA LEU A 202 -10.92 -13.67 5.04
C LEU A 202 -12.01 -14.60 5.61
N HIS A 203 -12.72 -14.17 6.67
CA HIS A 203 -13.72 -15.02 7.33
C HIS A 203 -14.96 -15.25 6.45
N ASN A 204 -15.51 -16.45 6.49
CA ASN A 204 -16.66 -16.83 5.66
C ASN A 204 -17.91 -15.98 5.89
N ASP A 205 -18.14 -15.53 7.13
CA ASP A 205 -19.32 -14.72 7.48
C ASP A 205 -19.33 -13.35 6.81
N TYR A 206 -18.15 -12.84 6.39
CA TYR A 206 -18.02 -11.55 5.70
C TYR A 206 -17.92 -11.67 4.17
N LYS A 207 -17.91 -12.87 3.60
CA LYS A 207 -17.97 -13.09 2.14
C LYS A 207 -19.15 -12.40 1.47
N PRO A 208 -20.38 -12.38 2.05
CA PRO A 208 -21.49 -11.64 1.47
C PRO A 208 -21.22 -10.14 1.32
N LEU A 209 -20.49 -9.51 2.27
CA LEU A 209 -20.10 -8.12 2.17
C LEU A 209 -19.12 -7.88 1.00
N ARG A 210 -18.14 -8.76 0.83
CA ARG A 210 -17.19 -8.71 -0.29
C ARG A 210 -17.89 -8.91 -1.64
N ASN A 211 -18.84 -9.82 -1.72
CA ASN A 211 -19.66 -10.01 -2.93
C ASN A 211 -20.54 -8.78 -3.23
N ALA A 212 -21.07 -8.10 -2.20
CA ALA A 212 -21.82 -6.87 -2.38
C ALA A 212 -20.97 -5.74 -3.00
N MET A 213 -19.65 -5.71 -2.76
CA MET A 213 -18.75 -4.76 -3.41
C MET A 213 -18.70 -4.97 -4.92
N TYR A 214 -18.68 -6.23 -5.37
CA TYR A 214 -18.76 -6.56 -6.79
C TYR A 214 -20.10 -6.11 -7.40
N SER A 215 -21.23 -6.54 -6.83
CA SER A 215 -22.55 -6.18 -7.37
C SER A 215 -22.75 -4.66 -7.45
N TYR A 216 -22.34 -3.94 -6.41
CA TYR A 216 -22.48 -2.48 -6.37
C TYR A 216 -21.65 -1.75 -7.44
N HIS A 217 -20.49 -2.31 -7.83
CA HIS A 217 -19.60 -1.63 -8.79
C HIS A 217 -19.78 -2.10 -10.24
N ARG A 218 -20.41 -3.24 -10.48
CA ARG A 218 -20.48 -3.90 -11.78
C ARG A 218 -21.89 -4.17 -12.31
N GLU A 219 -22.86 -4.34 -11.42
CA GLU A 219 -24.27 -4.61 -11.76
C GLU A 219 -25.14 -3.36 -11.60
#